data_e2ef2bfbfb40a52b83651c35c79418b2
#
_entry.id   e2ef2bfbfb40a52b83651c35c79418b2
#
_cell.length_a   1.000
_cell.length_b   1.000
_cell.length_c   1.000
_cell.angle_alpha   90.00
_cell.angle_beta   90.00
_cell.angle_gamma   90.00
#
_symmetry.space_group_name_H-M   'P 1'
#
loop_
_entity.id
_entity.type
_entity.pdbx_description
1 polymer ?
#
loop_
_entity_poly.entity_id
_entity_poly.type
_entity_poly.pdbx_seq_one_letter_code
_entity_poly.pdbx_strand_id
1 'polypeptide(L)'
;MNKFDIAVIGGGMVGAAVALGFAKQGRQVVLIEGHQPDVYTDEQAMDIRVSAISHHSVDILQHLGAWQTIEQMRVCPYRRLETWEHPECRTRFNSDELGLEQLGYIVENRVIQLGLWHQFDQYPNLTVICPDSLASLEFGDDVQITLTSGSTLCAEWVVGADGANSKVRDFASIGVTAWDYRQHCMLINVATEDEQQDITWQQFNPSGPRSFLPLCGQQASLVWYDSPKRIKQLGAMSNEHLAEEVMAYFPAELGHIKVLQYGSFPLTRRHAQQYVNNRCILVGDSAHTINPLAGQGVNLGFKDVAALLKVLEGQSISADLLKTYERNRRGDNLLMQSGMDFFYKTFSNDIAPLKLLRNAALKLADKTGPIKQQVLKYALGLK
;
A
#
# COMPACT_ATOMS: atom_id res chain seq x y z
N MET A 1 -1.25 -0.09 -36.67
CA MET A 1 -0.99 -0.29 -35.24
C MET A 1 -1.62 0.89 -34.49
N ASN A 2 -2.44 0.65 -33.48
CA ASN A 2 -2.92 1.75 -32.64
C ASN A 2 -1.75 2.29 -31.84
N LYS A 3 -1.48 3.59 -31.94
CA LYS A 3 -0.44 4.27 -31.16
C LYS A 3 -1.08 4.94 -29.95
N PHE A 4 -0.52 4.66 -28.77
CA PHE A 4 -0.93 5.25 -27.50
C PHE A 4 0.13 6.25 -27.02
N ASP A 5 -0.28 7.26 -26.27
CA ASP A 5 0.66 8.14 -25.60
C ASP A 5 1.34 7.39 -24.45
N ILE A 6 0.56 6.58 -23.74
CA ILE A 6 1.01 5.84 -22.54
C ILE A 6 0.41 4.44 -22.52
N ALA A 7 1.27 3.45 -22.26
CA ALA A 7 0.87 2.11 -21.87
C ALA A 7 1.16 1.89 -20.37
N VAL A 8 0.16 1.47 -19.61
CA VAL A 8 0.29 1.13 -18.19
C VAL A 8 0.27 -0.39 -18.05
N ILE A 9 1.31 -0.95 -17.46
CA ILE A 9 1.43 -2.39 -17.20
C ILE A 9 1.11 -2.66 -15.74
N GLY A 10 0.02 -3.38 -15.51
CA GLY A 10 -0.56 -3.67 -14.20
C GLY A 10 -1.75 -2.76 -13.88
N GLY A 11 -2.93 -3.37 -13.72
CA GLY A 11 -4.21 -2.72 -13.40
C GLY A 11 -4.62 -2.82 -11.92
N GLY A 12 -3.65 -3.04 -11.02
CA GLY A 12 -3.87 -2.93 -9.58
C GLY A 12 -4.18 -1.49 -9.16
N MET A 13 -4.32 -1.23 -7.86
CA MET A 13 -4.72 0.09 -7.32
C MET A 13 -3.91 1.26 -7.90
N VAL A 14 -2.59 1.14 -7.92
CA VAL A 14 -1.69 2.22 -8.36
C VAL A 14 -1.74 2.39 -9.89
N GLY A 15 -1.68 1.29 -10.65
CA GLY A 15 -1.73 1.34 -12.11
C GLY A 15 -3.07 1.80 -12.64
N ALA A 16 -4.17 1.36 -12.05
CA ALA A 16 -5.51 1.85 -12.38
C ALA A 16 -5.63 3.36 -12.14
N ALA A 17 -5.08 3.86 -11.03
CA ALA A 17 -5.06 5.30 -10.72
C ALA A 17 -4.22 6.11 -11.72
N VAL A 18 -3.07 5.58 -12.16
CA VAL A 18 -2.23 6.21 -13.21
C VAL A 18 -2.99 6.25 -14.54
N ALA A 19 -3.54 5.12 -14.98
CA ALA A 19 -4.25 5.03 -16.25
C ALA A 19 -5.44 6.00 -16.29
N LEU A 20 -6.25 6.00 -15.23
CA LEU A 20 -7.39 6.90 -15.09
C LEU A 20 -6.95 8.37 -15.06
N GLY A 21 -5.90 8.69 -14.32
CA GLY A 21 -5.39 10.05 -14.23
C GLY A 21 -4.89 10.59 -15.57
N PHE A 22 -4.18 9.80 -16.35
CA PHE A 22 -3.73 10.20 -17.68
C PHE A 22 -4.89 10.28 -18.70
N ALA A 23 -5.85 9.36 -18.63
CA ALA A 23 -7.05 9.44 -19.44
C ALA A 23 -7.85 10.72 -19.15
N LYS A 24 -7.98 11.10 -17.87
CA LYS A 24 -8.60 12.36 -17.44
C LYS A 24 -7.86 13.61 -17.95
N GLN A 25 -6.53 13.51 -18.16
CA GLN A 25 -5.73 14.56 -18.79
C GLN A 25 -5.81 14.55 -20.33
N GLY A 26 -6.67 13.71 -20.93
CA GLY A 26 -6.91 13.65 -22.37
C GLY A 26 -5.90 12.84 -23.18
N ARG A 27 -5.00 12.06 -22.53
CA ARG A 27 -4.04 11.19 -23.21
C ARG A 27 -4.66 9.93 -23.72
N GLN A 28 -4.14 9.38 -24.83
CA GLN A 28 -4.51 8.05 -25.31
C GLN A 28 -3.78 7.00 -24.48
N VAL A 29 -4.51 6.25 -23.66
CA VAL A 29 -3.94 5.33 -22.67
C VAL A 29 -4.36 3.90 -22.99
N VAL A 30 -3.45 2.95 -22.88
CA VAL A 30 -3.77 1.52 -22.79
C VAL A 30 -3.33 0.96 -21.45
N LEU A 31 -4.22 0.27 -20.76
CA LEU A 31 -3.97 -0.47 -19.53
C LEU A 31 -3.94 -1.97 -19.83
N ILE A 32 -2.86 -2.65 -19.45
CA ILE A 32 -2.70 -4.09 -19.60
C ILE A 32 -2.72 -4.72 -18.19
N GLU A 33 -3.65 -5.67 -17.96
CA GLU A 33 -3.80 -6.37 -16.70
C GLU A 33 -4.03 -7.86 -16.91
N GLY A 34 -3.32 -8.68 -16.12
CA GLY A 34 -3.36 -10.14 -16.22
C GLY A 34 -4.64 -10.77 -15.69
N HIS A 35 -5.29 -10.14 -14.73
CA HIS A 35 -6.46 -10.70 -14.05
C HIS A 35 -7.54 -9.63 -13.85
N GLN A 36 -8.72 -9.91 -14.37
CA GLN A 36 -9.86 -9.05 -14.07
C GLN A 36 -10.23 -9.17 -12.59
N PRO A 37 -10.38 -8.06 -11.86
CA PRO A 37 -10.79 -8.12 -10.46
C PRO A 37 -12.20 -8.71 -10.37
N ASP A 38 -12.40 -9.61 -9.39
CA ASP A 38 -13.73 -10.15 -9.09
C ASP A 38 -14.67 -9.03 -8.68
N VAL A 39 -15.90 -9.07 -9.18
CA VAL A 39 -16.94 -8.09 -8.84
C VAL A 39 -17.22 -8.08 -7.33
N TYR A 40 -17.63 -6.93 -6.82
CA TYR A 40 -18.05 -6.78 -5.43
C TYR A 40 -19.49 -7.24 -5.25
N THR A 41 -19.74 -7.92 -4.13
CA THR A 41 -21.09 -8.21 -3.63
C THR A 41 -21.15 -7.91 -2.13
N ASP A 42 -22.27 -7.40 -1.64
CA ASP A 42 -22.43 -6.99 -0.24
C ASP A 42 -22.24 -8.16 0.75
N GLU A 43 -22.57 -9.37 0.32
CA GLU A 43 -22.51 -10.59 1.14
C GLU A 43 -21.12 -11.27 1.12
N GLN A 44 -20.18 -10.77 0.30
CA GLN A 44 -18.85 -11.35 0.24
C GLN A 44 -18.10 -11.21 1.56
N ALA A 45 -17.29 -12.24 1.91
CA ALA A 45 -16.34 -12.14 3.01
C ALA A 45 -15.35 -11.00 2.78
N MET A 46 -14.80 -10.43 3.87
CA MET A 46 -13.73 -9.44 3.79
C MET A 46 -12.51 -10.04 3.11
N ASP A 47 -11.89 -9.30 2.19
CA ASP A 47 -10.63 -9.73 1.60
C ASP A 47 -9.51 -9.78 2.65
N ILE A 48 -8.59 -10.73 2.47
CA ILE A 48 -7.45 -10.84 3.40
C ILE A 48 -6.49 -9.66 3.29
N ARG A 49 -6.43 -9.01 2.12
CA ARG A 49 -5.58 -7.85 1.88
C ARG A 49 -6.35 -6.57 2.03
N VAL A 50 -6.04 -5.85 3.10
CA VAL A 50 -6.56 -4.52 3.38
C VAL A 50 -5.42 -3.51 3.47
N SER A 51 -5.72 -2.25 3.23
CA SER A 51 -4.78 -1.13 3.37
C SER A 51 -5.38 -0.04 4.26
N ALA A 52 -4.52 0.58 5.06
CA ALA A 52 -4.86 1.81 5.78
C ALA A 52 -4.67 3.00 4.84
N ILE A 53 -5.76 3.57 4.36
CA ILE A 53 -5.78 4.66 3.39
C ILE A 53 -5.74 5.99 4.13
N SER A 54 -4.73 6.81 3.83
CA SER A 54 -4.56 8.14 4.40
C SER A 54 -5.47 9.17 3.74
N HIS A 55 -5.72 10.31 4.41
CA HIS A 55 -6.48 11.42 3.83
C HIS A 55 -5.97 11.85 2.47
N HIS A 56 -4.65 12.01 2.31
CA HIS A 56 -4.06 12.38 1.02
C HIS A 56 -4.38 11.38 -0.09
N SER A 57 -4.42 10.08 0.23
CA SER A 57 -4.81 9.06 -0.75
C SER A 57 -6.30 9.12 -1.07
N VAL A 58 -7.14 9.43 -0.08
CA VAL A 58 -8.57 9.71 -0.30
C VAL A 58 -8.75 10.90 -1.23
N ASP A 59 -8.03 12.02 -1.02
CA ASP A 59 -8.08 13.20 -1.89
C ASP A 59 -7.74 12.84 -3.35
N ILE A 60 -6.73 11.99 -3.56
CA ILE A 60 -6.36 11.50 -4.90
C ILE A 60 -7.48 10.67 -5.50
N LEU A 61 -8.05 9.73 -4.75
CA LEU A 61 -9.16 8.89 -5.20
C LEU A 61 -10.43 9.71 -5.49
N GLN A 62 -10.70 10.75 -4.70
CA GLN A 62 -11.77 11.72 -4.95
C GLN A 62 -11.53 12.51 -6.25
N HIS A 63 -10.30 13.02 -6.42
CA HIS A 63 -9.93 13.73 -7.65
C HIS A 63 -10.07 12.86 -8.89
N LEU A 64 -9.79 11.57 -8.79
CA LEU A 64 -9.99 10.59 -9.85
C LEU A 64 -11.47 10.18 -10.02
N GLY A 65 -12.37 10.56 -9.12
CA GLY A 65 -13.79 10.22 -9.15
C GLY A 65 -14.13 8.83 -8.59
N ALA A 66 -13.15 8.11 -8.05
CA ALA A 66 -13.30 6.73 -7.61
C ALA A 66 -13.83 6.60 -6.16
N TRP A 67 -13.60 7.61 -5.31
CA TRP A 67 -13.84 7.48 -3.87
C TRP A 67 -15.30 7.20 -3.53
N GLN A 68 -16.26 7.86 -4.17
CA GLN A 68 -17.67 7.65 -3.92
C GLN A 68 -18.08 6.19 -4.18
N THR A 69 -17.61 5.58 -5.25
CA THR A 69 -17.85 4.15 -5.56
C THR A 69 -17.22 3.24 -4.52
N ILE A 70 -15.98 3.55 -4.07
CA ILE A 70 -15.28 2.81 -3.01
C ILE A 70 -16.09 2.87 -1.71
N GLU A 71 -16.54 4.05 -1.32
CA GLU A 71 -17.31 4.28 -0.09
C GLU A 71 -18.67 3.58 -0.10
N GLN A 72 -19.33 3.53 -1.25
CA GLN A 72 -20.60 2.81 -1.44
C GLN A 72 -20.43 1.29 -1.35
N MET A 73 -19.27 0.75 -1.70
CA MET A 73 -18.98 -0.67 -1.52
C MET A 73 -18.71 -0.97 -0.04
N ARG A 74 -17.51 -0.67 0.46
CA ARG A 74 -17.18 -0.95 1.85
C ARG A 74 -15.89 -0.22 2.28
N VAL A 75 -15.99 0.61 3.32
CA VAL A 75 -14.86 1.26 3.97
C VAL A 75 -15.04 1.23 5.48
N CYS A 76 -13.95 1.12 6.23
CA CYS A 76 -13.98 1.18 7.68
C CYS A 76 -13.16 2.39 8.17
N PRO A 77 -13.79 3.49 8.59
CA PRO A 77 -13.09 4.63 9.15
C PRO A 77 -12.47 4.31 10.51
N TYR A 78 -11.28 4.86 10.80
CA TYR A 78 -10.70 4.80 12.11
C TYR A 78 -10.32 6.21 12.60
N ARG A 79 -10.59 6.47 13.89
CA ARG A 79 -10.41 7.77 14.55
C ARG A 79 -9.21 7.78 15.50
N ARG A 80 -8.82 6.59 15.97
CA ARG A 80 -7.79 6.41 16.99
C ARG A 80 -6.67 5.50 16.46
N LEU A 81 -5.43 5.86 16.83
CA LEU A 81 -4.25 5.05 16.55
C LEU A 81 -3.41 4.98 17.81
N GLU A 82 -3.02 3.79 18.22
CA GLU A 82 -2.15 3.57 19.37
C GLU A 82 -0.92 2.75 19.00
N THR A 83 0.24 3.14 19.56
CA THR A 83 1.47 2.35 19.41
C THR A 83 2.19 2.22 20.74
N TRP A 84 2.72 1.03 21.04
CA TRP A 84 3.47 0.78 22.28
C TRP A 84 4.40 -0.43 22.15
N GLU A 85 5.36 -0.53 23.05
CA GLU A 85 6.10 -1.74 23.36
C GLU A 85 5.71 -2.27 24.73
N HIS A 86 5.72 -1.41 25.75
CA HIS A 86 5.22 -1.73 27.09
C HIS A 86 3.84 -1.11 27.30
N PRO A 87 2.86 -1.82 27.90
CA PRO A 87 1.48 -1.33 28.04
C PRO A 87 1.34 0.06 28.68
N GLU A 88 2.25 0.41 29.62
CA GLU A 88 2.27 1.73 30.28
C GLU A 88 2.94 2.84 29.45
N CYS A 89 3.54 2.51 28.31
CA CYS A 89 4.30 3.43 27.47
C CYS A 89 3.66 3.56 26.07
N ARG A 90 2.37 3.96 26.06
CA ARG A 90 1.59 4.13 24.83
C ARG A 90 1.74 5.53 24.26
N THR A 91 1.84 5.63 22.96
CA THR A 91 1.61 6.87 22.21
C THR A 91 0.25 6.74 21.53
N ARG A 92 -0.62 7.71 21.79
CA ARG A 92 -2.00 7.73 21.30
C ARG A 92 -2.21 8.90 20.37
N PHE A 93 -2.94 8.67 19.31
CA PHE A 93 -3.35 9.69 18.36
C PHE A 93 -4.87 9.62 18.18
N ASN A 94 -5.51 10.79 18.15
CA ASN A 94 -6.94 10.91 17.91
C ASN A 94 -7.18 11.93 16.78
N SER A 95 -8.15 11.68 15.92
CA SER A 95 -8.57 12.60 14.87
C SER A 95 -8.97 13.97 15.41
N ASP A 96 -9.57 14.03 16.61
CA ASP A 96 -9.99 15.27 17.27
C ASP A 96 -8.80 16.22 17.54
N GLU A 97 -7.58 15.67 17.77
CA GLU A 97 -6.36 16.46 17.97
C GLU A 97 -5.97 17.28 16.73
N LEU A 98 -6.46 16.87 15.57
CA LEU A 98 -6.23 17.54 14.28
C LEU A 98 -7.49 18.25 13.74
N GLY A 99 -8.61 18.17 14.44
CA GLY A 99 -9.91 18.66 13.97
C GLY A 99 -10.44 17.87 12.77
N LEU A 100 -10.10 16.59 12.66
CA LEU A 100 -10.53 15.70 11.61
C LEU A 100 -11.64 14.76 12.09
N GLU A 101 -12.51 14.36 11.21
CA GLU A 101 -13.55 13.39 11.49
C GLU A 101 -12.98 11.99 11.73
N GLN A 102 -11.96 11.58 10.96
CA GLN A 102 -11.23 10.32 11.09
C GLN A 102 -9.75 10.50 10.72
N LEU A 103 -8.88 9.59 11.15
CA LEU A 103 -7.46 9.55 10.77
C LEU A 103 -7.24 8.91 9.38
N GLY A 104 -8.17 8.10 8.92
CA GLY A 104 -8.12 7.38 7.65
C GLY A 104 -9.13 6.26 7.60
N TYR A 105 -8.97 5.39 6.63
CA TYR A 105 -9.88 4.26 6.39
C TYR A 105 -9.11 2.97 6.20
N ILE A 106 -9.64 1.88 6.75
CA ILE A 106 -9.20 0.53 6.37
C ILE A 106 -10.09 0.07 5.22
N VAL A 107 -9.48 -0.25 4.09
CA VAL A 107 -10.20 -0.60 2.86
C VAL A 107 -9.55 -1.83 2.22
N GLU A 108 -10.37 -2.73 1.70
CA GLU A 108 -9.90 -3.87 0.93
C GLU A 108 -9.24 -3.41 -0.37
N ASN A 109 -8.10 -4.00 -0.70
CA ASN A 109 -7.34 -3.60 -1.89
C ASN A 109 -8.15 -3.75 -3.18
N ARG A 110 -8.97 -4.81 -3.27
CA ARG A 110 -9.85 -5.06 -4.40
C ARG A 110 -10.96 -4.00 -4.51
N VAL A 111 -11.52 -3.55 -3.40
CA VAL A 111 -12.55 -2.50 -3.38
C VAL A 111 -11.99 -1.19 -3.95
N ILE A 112 -10.75 -0.84 -3.60
CA ILE A 112 -10.08 0.34 -4.17
C ILE A 112 -9.86 0.16 -5.68
N GLN A 113 -9.39 -1.01 -6.08
CA GLN A 113 -9.18 -1.34 -7.50
C GLN A 113 -10.50 -1.24 -8.29
N LEU A 114 -11.56 -1.85 -7.80
CA LEU A 114 -12.89 -1.83 -8.44
C LEU A 114 -13.45 -0.42 -8.56
N GLY A 115 -13.31 0.41 -7.51
CA GLY A 115 -13.75 1.80 -7.57
C GLY A 115 -13.04 2.61 -8.66
N LEU A 116 -11.75 2.35 -8.88
CA LEU A 116 -10.99 2.95 -9.99
C LEU A 116 -11.42 2.39 -11.36
N TRP A 117 -11.56 1.08 -11.45
CA TRP A 117 -11.98 0.41 -12.70
C TRP A 117 -13.38 0.86 -13.15
N HIS A 118 -14.28 1.07 -12.21
CA HIS A 118 -15.64 1.56 -12.50
C HIS A 118 -15.66 2.92 -13.23
N GLN A 119 -14.60 3.72 -13.11
CA GLN A 119 -14.49 5.00 -13.79
C GLN A 119 -14.02 4.87 -15.25
N PHE A 120 -13.45 3.74 -15.66
CA PHE A 120 -12.83 3.60 -16.98
C PHE A 120 -13.78 3.83 -18.14
N ASP A 121 -15.02 3.37 -18.02
CA ASP A 121 -16.05 3.51 -19.07
C ASP A 121 -16.42 4.97 -19.39
N GLN A 122 -16.07 5.91 -18.50
CA GLN A 122 -16.29 7.34 -18.73
C GLN A 122 -15.23 7.96 -19.68
N TYR A 123 -14.15 7.22 -19.98
CA TYR A 123 -13.01 7.72 -20.74
C TYR A 123 -12.78 6.93 -22.02
N PRO A 124 -13.32 7.38 -23.19
CA PRO A 124 -13.16 6.66 -24.47
C PRO A 124 -11.71 6.61 -24.96
N ASN A 125 -10.83 7.43 -24.39
CA ASN A 125 -9.39 7.45 -24.65
C ASN A 125 -8.59 6.50 -23.74
N LEU A 126 -9.26 5.68 -22.92
CA LEU A 126 -8.66 4.61 -22.13
C LEU A 126 -9.10 3.25 -22.68
N THR A 127 -8.14 2.49 -23.19
CA THR A 127 -8.35 1.11 -23.64
C THR A 127 -7.86 0.15 -22.57
N VAL A 128 -8.67 -0.83 -22.17
CA VAL A 128 -8.29 -1.88 -21.23
C VAL A 128 -8.10 -3.18 -21.97
N ILE A 129 -6.95 -3.82 -21.80
CA ILE A 129 -6.64 -5.17 -22.28
C ILE A 129 -6.50 -6.08 -21.06
N CYS A 130 -7.51 -6.86 -20.82
CA CYS A 130 -7.61 -7.81 -19.71
C CYS A 130 -8.51 -8.99 -20.12
N PRO A 131 -8.10 -10.25 -19.91
CA PRO A 131 -6.83 -10.67 -19.29
C PRO A 131 -5.68 -10.76 -20.31
N ASP A 132 -4.58 -10.04 -20.08
CA ASP A 132 -3.32 -10.25 -20.81
C ASP A 132 -2.13 -9.71 -19.98
N SER A 133 -0.91 -10.07 -20.37
CA SER A 133 0.29 -9.70 -19.63
C SER A 133 1.43 -9.32 -20.57
N LEU A 134 2.40 -8.57 -20.04
CA LEU A 134 3.61 -8.19 -20.76
C LEU A 134 4.48 -9.43 -21.04
N ALA A 135 4.83 -9.65 -22.32
CA ALA A 135 5.82 -10.62 -22.74
C ALA A 135 7.19 -9.98 -22.98
N SER A 136 7.26 -8.88 -23.76
CA SER A 136 8.51 -8.14 -24.02
C SER A 136 8.28 -6.67 -24.32
N LEU A 137 9.36 -5.87 -24.15
CA LEU A 137 9.45 -4.47 -24.57
C LEU A 137 10.66 -4.31 -25.49
N GLU A 138 10.47 -3.59 -26.60
CA GLU A 138 11.54 -3.17 -27.50
C GLU A 138 11.54 -1.66 -27.61
N PHE A 139 12.70 -1.03 -27.37
CA PHE A 139 12.84 0.42 -27.26
C PHE A 139 13.38 1.00 -28.59
N GLY A 140 12.69 2.00 -29.10
CA GLY A 140 13.06 2.79 -30.28
C GLY A 140 12.60 4.24 -30.12
N ASP A 141 12.13 4.84 -31.21
CA ASP A 141 11.45 6.14 -31.14
C ASP A 141 10.15 6.07 -30.31
N ASP A 142 9.47 4.96 -30.40
CA ASP A 142 8.37 4.52 -29.55
C ASP A 142 8.71 3.16 -28.92
N VAL A 143 7.95 2.72 -27.93
CA VAL A 143 8.10 1.41 -27.31
C VAL A 143 7.16 0.42 -27.99
N GLN A 144 7.73 -0.65 -28.55
CA GLN A 144 6.95 -1.81 -29.03
C GLN A 144 6.68 -2.74 -27.85
N ILE A 145 5.43 -3.08 -27.64
CA ILE A 145 4.95 -3.88 -26.52
C ILE A 145 4.38 -5.18 -27.09
N THR A 146 4.94 -6.31 -26.72
CA THR A 146 4.39 -7.62 -27.05
C THR A 146 3.72 -8.21 -25.84
N LEU A 147 2.48 -8.67 -26.00
CA LEU A 147 1.68 -9.30 -24.95
C LEU A 147 1.81 -10.83 -25.00
N THR A 148 1.43 -11.51 -23.93
CA THR A 148 1.49 -12.99 -23.86
C THR A 148 0.51 -13.66 -24.83
N SER A 149 -0.56 -12.99 -25.23
CA SER A 149 -1.46 -13.42 -26.33
C SER A 149 -0.81 -13.42 -27.71
N GLY A 150 0.37 -12.79 -27.85
CA GLY A 150 1.00 -12.52 -29.14
C GLY A 150 0.58 -11.20 -29.79
N SER A 151 -0.35 -10.46 -29.21
CA SER A 151 -0.75 -9.14 -29.67
C SER A 151 0.39 -8.13 -29.50
N THR A 152 0.50 -7.18 -30.43
CA THR A 152 1.51 -6.12 -30.39
C THR A 152 0.88 -4.74 -30.36
N LEU A 153 1.45 -3.85 -29.55
CA LEU A 153 1.03 -2.48 -29.34
C LEU A 153 2.22 -1.54 -29.48
N CYS A 154 1.94 -0.25 -29.67
CA CYS A 154 2.94 0.80 -29.71
C CYS A 154 2.54 1.94 -28.77
N ALA A 155 3.45 2.37 -27.91
CA ALA A 155 3.23 3.50 -27.02
C ALA A 155 4.47 4.41 -26.97
N GLU A 156 4.24 5.70 -26.74
CA GLU A 156 5.35 6.64 -26.59
C GLU A 156 6.10 6.40 -25.29
N TRP A 157 5.37 6.08 -24.21
CA TRP A 157 5.92 5.78 -22.89
C TRP A 157 5.21 4.58 -22.25
N VAL A 158 5.95 3.85 -21.41
CA VAL A 158 5.43 2.73 -20.62
C VAL A 158 5.52 3.05 -19.14
N VAL A 159 4.42 2.87 -18.40
CA VAL A 159 4.40 2.97 -16.95
C VAL A 159 4.35 1.55 -16.37
N GLY A 160 5.37 1.18 -15.60
CA GLY A 160 5.41 -0.06 -14.84
C GLY A 160 4.71 0.12 -13.50
N ALA A 161 3.55 -0.51 -13.35
CA ALA A 161 2.77 -0.63 -12.12
C ALA A 161 2.51 -2.11 -11.77
N ASP A 162 3.37 -2.99 -12.27
CA ASP A 162 3.30 -4.45 -12.27
C ASP A 162 3.90 -5.10 -11.01
N GLY A 163 3.99 -4.32 -9.92
CA GLY A 163 4.31 -4.80 -8.59
C GLY A 163 5.80 -5.08 -8.34
N ALA A 164 6.08 -5.70 -7.20
CA ALA A 164 7.43 -5.88 -6.68
C ALA A 164 8.38 -6.68 -7.61
N ASN A 165 7.83 -7.57 -8.44
CA ASN A 165 8.55 -8.38 -9.44
C ASN A 165 8.40 -7.81 -10.85
N SER A 166 8.46 -6.50 -11.00
CA SER A 166 8.19 -5.77 -12.24
C SER A 166 9.03 -6.24 -13.42
N LYS A 167 8.36 -6.72 -14.45
CA LYS A 167 8.96 -7.03 -15.76
C LYS A 167 9.35 -5.74 -16.52
N VAL A 168 8.55 -4.67 -16.36
CA VAL A 168 8.87 -3.36 -16.97
C VAL A 168 10.21 -2.87 -16.47
N ARG A 169 10.44 -2.93 -15.17
CA ARG A 169 11.73 -2.56 -14.54
C ARG A 169 12.89 -3.37 -15.13
N ASP A 170 12.70 -4.69 -15.26
CA ASP A 170 13.73 -5.58 -15.77
C ASP A 170 14.04 -5.30 -17.26
N PHE A 171 13.03 -5.13 -18.11
CA PHE A 171 13.21 -4.72 -19.51
C PHE A 171 13.86 -3.34 -19.64
N ALA A 172 13.51 -2.41 -18.79
CA ALA A 172 14.13 -1.09 -18.76
C ALA A 172 15.58 -1.10 -18.23
N SER A 173 16.12 -2.26 -17.85
CA SER A 173 17.46 -2.42 -17.26
C SER A 173 17.67 -1.56 -16.02
N ILE A 174 16.64 -1.40 -15.19
CA ILE A 174 16.68 -0.65 -13.95
C ILE A 174 17.07 -1.59 -12.80
N GLY A 175 18.23 -1.34 -12.20
CA GLY A 175 18.71 -2.12 -11.04
C GLY A 175 17.85 -1.90 -9.79
N VAL A 176 17.88 -2.89 -8.89
CA VAL A 176 17.17 -2.88 -7.59
C VAL A 176 18.15 -3.07 -6.45
N THR A 177 18.02 -2.26 -5.42
CA THR A 177 18.61 -2.54 -4.12
C THR A 177 17.55 -3.26 -3.29
N ALA A 178 17.80 -4.53 -2.94
CA ALA A 178 16.86 -5.35 -2.19
C ALA A 178 17.44 -5.74 -0.82
N TRP A 179 16.55 -5.84 0.15
CA TRP A 179 16.84 -6.28 1.51
C TRP A 179 15.76 -7.23 2.00
N ASP A 180 16.14 -8.38 2.52
CA ASP A 180 15.24 -9.35 3.14
C ASP A 180 15.30 -9.16 4.66
N TYR A 181 14.15 -8.88 5.29
CA TYR A 181 14.05 -8.75 6.75
C TYR A 181 14.16 -10.10 7.47
N ARG A 182 14.16 -11.22 6.74
CA ARG A 182 14.08 -12.58 7.29
C ARG A 182 12.89 -12.76 8.22
N GLN A 183 11.83 -12.07 7.93
CA GLN A 183 10.54 -12.16 8.60
C GLN A 183 9.43 -12.38 7.59
N HIS A 184 8.35 -13.01 8.02
CA HIS A 184 7.09 -13.12 7.29
C HIS A 184 6.00 -12.35 8.03
N CYS A 185 5.06 -11.87 7.27
CA CYS A 185 3.82 -11.30 7.76
C CYS A 185 2.70 -12.34 7.59
N MET A 186 1.90 -12.53 8.63
CA MET A 186 0.64 -13.24 8.55
C MET A 186 -0.50 -12.25 8.79
N LEU A 187 -1.43 -12.19 7.85
CA LEU A 187 -2.69 -11.48 8.00
C LEU A 187 -3.75 -12.49 8.43
N ILE A 188 -4.56 -12.12 9.42
CA ILE A 188 -5.58 -12.99 10.00
C ILE A 188 -6.87 -12.17 10.15
N ASN A 189 -7.88 -12.46 9.34
CA ASN A 189 -9.20 -11.87 9.55
C ASN A 189 -9.94 -12.65 10.61
N VAL A 190 -10.47 -11.95 11.60
CA VAL A 190 -11.16 -12.52 12.76
C VAL A 190 -12.52 -11.88 12.96
N ALA A 191 -13.46 -12.65 13.50
CA ALA A 191 -14.63 -12.10 14.16
C ALA A 191 -14.27 -11.78 15.61
N THR A 192 -14.79 -10.66 16.12
CA THR A 192 -14.61 -10.16 17.49
C THR A 192 -15.95 -10.14 18.21
N GLU A 193 -15.93 -10.12 19.55
CA GLU A 193 -17.15 -9.95 20.36
C GLU A 193 -17.60 -8.51 20.45
N ASP A 194 -16.68 -7.57 20.28
CA ASP A 194 -16.96 -6.14 20.33
C ASP A 194 -17.69 -5.67 19.08
N GLU A 195 -18.47 -4.60 19.25
CA GLU A 195 -19.08 -3.88 18.12
C GLU A 195 -18.03 -3.27 17.20
N GLN A 196 -18.48 -2.59 16.14
CA GLN A 196 -17.62 -1.88 15.19
C GLN A 196 -16.62 -1.00 15.91
N GLN A 197 -15.33 -1.26 15.71
CA GLN A 197 -14.26 -0.48 16.32
C GLN A 197 -13.75 0.63 15.39
N ASP A 198 -13.27 1.72 15.99
CA ASP A 198 -12.70 2.88 15.29
C ASP A 198 -11.22 3.11 15.63
N ILE A 199 -10.56 2.09 16.20
CA ILE A 199 -9.16 2.14 16.60
C ILE A 199 -8.31 1.19 15.76
N THR A 200 -7.14 1.66 15.34
CA THR A 200 -6.04 0.79 14.91
C THR A 200 -4.93 0.85 15.95
N TRP A 201 -4.29 -0.27 16.22
CA TRP A 201 -3.16 -0.28 17.14
C TRP A 201 -2.02 -1.20 16.68
N GLN A 202 -0.83 -0.89 17.17
CA GLN A 202 0.37 -1.67 16.91
C GLN A 202 1.21 -1.82 18.17
N GLN A 203 1.39 -3.05 18.62
CA GLN A 203 2.32 -3.40 19.67
C GLN A 203 3.66 -3.83 19.06
N PHE A 204 4.74 -3.19 19.47
CA PHE A 204 6.08 -3.60 19.09
C PHE A 204 6.57 -4.76 19.95
N ASN A 205 7.10 -5.80 19.31
CA ASN A 205 7.72 -6.95 19.93
C ASN A 205 9.06 -7.24 19.26
N PRO A 206 10.04 -7.83 19.96
CA PRO A 206 11.34 -8.17 19.37
C PRO A 206 11.24 -9.11 18.16
N SER A 207 10.25 -10.02 18.13
CA SER A 207 10.00 -10.92 17.01
C SER A 207 9.28 -10.23 15.84
N GLY A 208 8.79 -9.02 16.03
CA GLY A 208 8.03 -8.22 15.06
C GLY A 208 6.72 -7.70 15.64
N PRO A 209 6.13 -6.68 15.04
CA PRO A 209 4.90 -6.07 15.53
C PRO A 209 3.69 -7.01 15.47
N ARG A 210 2.72 -6.71 16.35
CA ARG A 210 1.36 -7.20 16.35
C ARG A 210 0.45 -6.01 16.11
N SER A 211 -0.41 -6.09 15.11
CA SER A 211 -1.31 -4.96 14.80
C SER A 211 -2.75 -5.41 14.67
N PHE A 212 -3.64 -4.49 14.95
CA PHE A 212 -5.08 -4.60 14.81
C PHE A 212 -5.57 -3.53 13.86
N LEU A 213 -6.31 -3.93 12.84
CA LEU A 213 -6.97 -3.07 11.89
C LEU A 213 -8.47 -3.34 11.95
N PRO A 214 -9.32 -2.36 12.31
CA PRO A 214 -10.76 -2.58 12.36
C PRO A 214 -11.31 -2.84 10.95
N LEU A 215 -12.23 -3.78 10.85
CA LEU A 215 -13.01 -4.03 9.65
C LEU A 215 -14.48 -3.72 9.93
N CYS A 216 -15.31 -3.66 8.89
CA CYS A 216 -16.74 -3.38 9.04
C CYS A 216 -17.44 -4.46 9.86
N GLY A 217 -18.34 -4.04 10.75
CA GLY A 217 -19.04 -4.92 11.68
C GLY A 217 -18.13 -5.43 12.80
N GLN A 218 -18.45 -6.58 13.33
CA GLN A 218 -17.70 -7.25 14.42
C GLN A 218 -16.50 -8.04 13.86
N GLN A 219 -15.63 -7.37 13.09
CA GLN A 219 -14.47 -8.00 12.45
C GLN A 219 -13.23 -7.15 12.56
N ALA A 220 -12.06 -7.79 12.46
CA ALA A 220 -10.78 -7.14 12.40
C ALA A 220 -9.78 -7.92 11.52
N SER A 221 -8.79 -7.22 10.97
CA SER A 221 -7.61 -7.85 10.39
C SER A 221 -6.44 -7.70 11.34
N LEU A 222 -5.91 -8.82 11.80
CA LEU A 222 -4.73 -8.87 12.63
C LEU A 222 -3.49 -9.06 11.78
N VAL A 223 -2.43 -8.37 12.16
CA VAL A 223 -1.14 -8.45 11.47
C VAL A 223 -0.10 -9.02 12.42
N TRP A 224 0.45 -10.18 12.08
CA TRP A 224 1.46 -10.88 12.87
C TRP A 224 2.77 -10.97 12.10
N TYR A 225 3.81 -10.28 12.56
CA TYR A 225 5.16 -10.44 12.03
C TYR A 225 5.95 -11.39 12.91
N ASP A 226 6.62 -12.36 12.28
CA ASP A 226 7.50 -13.29 12.99
C ASP A 226 8.49 -13.96 12.01
N SER A 227 9.35 -14.83 12.54
CA SER A 227 10.26 -15.65 11.74
C SER A 227 9.50 -16.52 10.73
N PRO A 228 10.08 -16.82 9.56
CA PRO A 228 9.45 -17.68 8.55
C PRO A 228 9.01 -19.03 9.12
N LYS A 229 9.81 -19.60 10.06
CA LYS A 229 9.52 -20.87 10.73
C LYS A 229 8.25 -20.75 11.57
N ARG A 230 8.11 -19.67 12.37
CA ARG A 230 6.95 -19.46 13.23
C ARG A 230 5.68 -19.25 12.40
N ILE A 231 5.74 -18.39 11.38
CA ILE A 231 4.60 -18.14 10.50
C ILE A 231 4.16 -19.42 9.77
N LYS A 232 5.10 -20.26 9.33
CA LYS A 232 4.77 -21.55 8.74
C LYS A 232 4.07 -22.49 9.75
N GLN A 233 4.50 -22.47 11.02
CA GLN A 233 3.85 -23.26 12.09
C GLN A 233 2.41 -22.77 12.31
N LEU A 234 2.21 -21.46 12.44
CA LEU A 234 0.87 -20.86 12.59
C LEU A 234 -0.06 -21.20 11.42
N GLY A 235 0.44 -21.12 10.18
CA GLY A 235 -0.32 -21.45 8.99
C GLY A 235 -0.64 -22.95 8.80
N ALA A 236 -0.08 -23.82 9.65
CA ALA A 236 -0.39 -25.26 9.65
C ALA A 236 -1.40 -25.66 10.74
N MET A 237 -1.84 -24.70 11.57
CA MET A 237 -2.81 -24.92 12.64
C MET A 237 -4.25 -24.92 12.12
N SER A 238 -5.18 -25.55 12.87
CA SER A 238 -6.61 -25.30 12.64
C SER A 238 -6.99 -23.88 13.05
N ASN A 239 -8.13 -23.38 12.59
CA ASN A 239 -8.60 -22.04 12.95
C ASN A 239 -8.77 -21.88 14.47
N GLU A 240 -9.20 -22.92 15.17
CA GLU A 240 -9.38 -22.92 16.63
C GLU A 240 -8.03 -22.79 17.34
N HIS A 241 -7.04 -23.61 16.99
CA HIS A 241 -5.70 -23.53 17.58
C HIS A 241 -5.00 -22.21 17.20
N LEU A 242 -5.21 -21.69 15.99
CA LEU A 242 -4.68 -20.38 15.62
C LEU A 242 -5.32 -19.26 16.44
N ALA A 243 -6.62 -19.35 16.76
CA ALA A 243 -7.30 -18.38 17.63
C ALA A 243 -6.71 -18.41 19.06
N GLU A 244 -6.47 -19.61 19.63
CA GLU A 244 -5.81 -19.76 20.92
C GLU A 244 -4.41 -19.15 20.94
N GLU A 245 -3.61 -19.40 19.91
CA GLU A 245 -2.28 -18.81 19.74
C GLU A 245 -2.35 -17.27 19.61
N VAL A 246 -3.29 -16.75 18.84
CA VAL A 246 -3.50 -15.30 18.73
C VAL A 246 -3.82 -14.70 20.10
N MET A 247 -4.79 -15.25 20.82
CA MET A 247 -5.18 -14.77 22.15
C MET A 247 -4.02 -14.86 23.18
N ALA A 248 -3.13 -15.83 23.04
CA ALA A 248 -1.96 -15.97 23.93
C ALA A 248 -0.84 -14.95 23.64
N TYR A 249 -0.72 -14.48 22.40
CA TYR A 249 0.41 -13.63 21.96
C TYR A 249 0.04 -12.19 21.59
N PHE A 250 -1.23 -11.89 21.45
CA PHE A 250 -1.73 -10.54 21.22
C PHE A 250 -2.11 -9.87 22.56
N PRO A 251 -2.24 -8.52 22.59
CA PRO A 251 -2.70 -7.81 23.76
C PRO A 251 -4.07 -8.30 24.23
N ALA A 252 -4.26 -8.32 25.56
CA ALA A 252 -5.51 -8.79 26.17
C ALA A 252 -6.75 -7.98 25.75
N GLU A 253 -6.53 -6.75 25.28
CA GLU A 253 -7.58 -5.87 24.73
C GLU A 253 -8.24 -6.45 23.47
N LEU A 254 -7.62 -7.44 22.82
CA LEU A 254 -8.21 -8.13 21.66
C LEU A 254 -9.46 -8.91 22.03
N GLY A 255 -9.56 -9.41 23.27
CA GLY A 255 -10.68 -10.24 23.73
C GLY A 255 -10.74 -11.61 23.04
N HIS A 256 -11.92 -12.20 23.05
CA HIS A 256 -12.16 -13.46 22.34
C HIS A 256 -12.36 -13.23 20.85
N ILE A 257 -11.79 -14.13 20.06
CA ILE A 257 -11.87 -14.06 18.61
C ILE A 257 -12.18 -15.41 17.99
N LYS A 258 -12.74 -15.37 16.77
CA LYS A 258 -12.85 -16.52 15.88
C LYS A 258 -12.09 -16.22 14.59
N VAL A 259 -11.13 -17.07 14.22
CA VAL A 259 -10.41 -16.95 12.94
C VAL A 259 -11.35 -17.26 11.78
N LEU A 260 -11.44 -16.37 10.83
CA LEU A 260 -12.24 -16.48 9.60
C LEU A 260 -11.39 -16.97 8.43
N GLN A 261 -10.28 -16.27 8.19
CA GLN A 261 -9.32 -16.60 7.14
C GLN A 261 -7.94 -16.01 7.46
N TYR A 262 -6.91 -16.55 6.84
CA TYR A 262 -5.56 -16.02 6.98
C TYR A 262 -4.72 -16.24 5.72
N GLY A 263 -3.63 -15.48 5.61
CA GLY A 263 -2.63 -15.62 4.56
C GLY A 263 -1.30 -15.08 5.01
N SER A 264 -0.20 -15.51 4.39
CA SER A 264 1.12 -15.03 4.77
C SER A 264 2.01 -14.75 3.55
N PHE A 265 2.97 -13.84 3.73
CA PHE A 265 3.94 -13.48 2.70
C PHE A 265 5.28 -13.04 3.33
N PRO A 266 6.39 -13.19 2.60
CA PRO A 266 7.69 -12.72 3.06
C PRO A 266 7.77 -11.19 3.06
N LEU A 267 8.50 -10.63 4.02
CA LEU A 267 8.76 -9.21 4.12
C LEU A 267 10.08 -8.87 3.43
N THR A 268 9.98 -8.10 2.35
CA THR A 268 11.14 -7.63 1.60
C THR A 268 11.08 -6.12 1.44
N ARG A 269 12.24 -5.48 1.42
CA ARG A 269 12.41 -4.11 0.98
C ARG A 269 13.04 -4.12 -0.39
N ARG A 270 12.50 -3.34 -1.31
CA ARG A 270 13.09 -3.12 -2.63
C ARG A 270 13.05 -1.64 -2.96
N HIS A 271 14.09 -1.16 -3.64
CA HIS A 271 14.13 0.21 -4.12
C HIS A 271 14.84 0.23 -5.47
N ALA A 272 14.15 0.69 -6.50
CA ALA A 272 14.72 0.85 -7.83
C ALA A 272 15.80 1.94 -7.82
N GLN A 273 16.91 1.69 -8.49
CA GLN A 273 18.02 2.64 -8.56
C GLN A 273 17.66 3.90 -9.35
N GLN A 274 16.71 3.76 -10.28
CA GLN A 274 16.11 4.84 -11.07
C GLN A 274 14.60 4.58 -11.17
N TYR A 275 13.79 5.64 -11.32
CA TYR A 275 12.36 5.51 -11.57
C TYR A 275 12.02 5.73 -13.05
N VAL A 276 12.97 6.24 -13.81
CA VAL A 276 12.81 6.52 -15.24
C VAL A 276 14.03 6.04 -16.01
N ASN A 277 13.84 5.19 -16.99
CA ASN A 277 14.87 4.76 -17.95
C ASN A 277 14.21 4.21 -19.23
N ASN A 278 14.84 4.41 -20.38
CA ASN A 278 14.42 3.82 -21.68
C ASN A 278 12.91 3.97 -21.99
N ARG A 279 12.35 5.18 -21.82
CA ARG A 279 10.89 5.44 -21.98
C ARG A 279 9.98 4.64 -21.02
N CYS A 280 10.55 4.09 -19.95
CA CYS A 280 9.81 3.46 -18.86
C CYS A 280 9.79 4.35 -17.62
N ILE A 281 8.64 4.39 -16.96
CA ILE A 281 8.39 5.10 -15.71
C ILE A 281 7.90 4.07 -14.69
N LEU A 282 8.49 4.03 -13.51
CA LEU A 282 8.07 3.11 -12.45
C LEU A 282 7.25 3.85 -11.38
N VAL A 283 6.20 3.19 -10.88
CA VAL A 283 5.33 3.70 -9.80
C VAL A 283 4.98 2.58 -8.80
N GLY A 284 4.75 2.93 -7.56
CA GLY A 284 4.36 1.98 -6.52
C GLY A 284 5.39 0.86 -6.31
N ASP A 285 4.94 -0.36 -6.11
CA ASP A 285 5.80 -1.50 -5.77
C ASP A 285 6.81 -1.87 -6.87
N SER A 286 6.59 -1.47 -8.12
CA SER A 286 7.57 -1.63 -9.20
C SER A 286 8.81 -0.75 -8.98
N ALA A 287 8.63 0.41 -8.35
CA ALA A 287 9.69 1.35 -8.00
C ALA A 287 10.23 1.12 -6.58
N HIS A 288 9.35 0.83 -5.61
CA HIS A 288 9.71 0.70 -4.20
C HIS A 288 8.74 -0.21 -3.45
N THR A 289 9.24 -1.26 -2.86
CA THR A 289 8.50 -2.09 -1.90
C THR A 289 9.02 -1.77 -0.50
N ILE A 290 8.14 -1.41 0.41
CA ILE A 290 8.49 -1.11 1.79
C ILE A 290 8.02 -2.21 2.73
N ASN A 291 8.59 -2.26 3.94
CA ASN A 291 7.98 -2.99 5.04
C ASN A 291 6.61 -2.35 5.35
N PRO A 292 5.50 -3.10 5.25
CA PRO A 292 4.15 -2.55 5.42
C PRO A 292 3.80 -2.18 6.88
N LEU A 293 4.78 -1.74 7.68
CA LEU A 293 4.54 -1.13 8.98
C LEU A 293 3.53 0.02 8.80
N ALA A 294 2.45 -0.04 9.56
CA ALA A 294 1.35 0.92 9.50
C ALA A 294 0.64 1.06 8.14
N GLY A 295 0.70 0.05 7.27
CA GLY A 295 -0.07 0.03 6.01
C GLY A 295 0.29 1.10 4.98
N GLN A 296 1.52 1.64 4.99
CA GLN A 296 1.91 2.79 4.17
C GLN A 296 2.23 2.47 2.70
N GLY A 297 2.35 1.19 2.30
CA GLY A 297 2.81 0.83 0.96
C GLY A 297 1.99 1.47 -0.16
N VAL A 298 0.68 1.29 -0.15
CA VAL A 298 -0.22 1.84 -1.17
C VAL A 298 -0.27 3.36 -1.17
N ASN A 299 -0.19 3.99 0.01
CA ASN A 299 -0.20 5.46 0.13
C ASN A 299 1.01 6.09 -0.57
N LEU A 300 2.18 5.46 -0.51
CA LEU A 300 3.35 5.92 -1.27
C LEU A 300 3.13 5.77 -2.77
N GLY A 301 2.50 4.68 -3.21
CA GLY A 301 2.11 4.50 -4.61
C GLY A 301 1.15 5.58 -5.09
N PHE A 302 0.15 5.96 -4.32
CA PHE A 302 -0.75 7.08 -4.67
C PHE A 302 -0.03 8.43 -4.68
N LYS A 303 0.96 8.66 -3.80
CA LYS A 303 1.82 9.85 -3.88
C LYS A 303 2.65 9.86 -5.17
N ASP A 304 3.11 8.69 -5.66
CA ASP A 304 3.79 8.61 -6.96
C ASP A 304 2.83 8.99 -8.09
N VAL A 305 1.59 8.49 -8.08
CA VAL A 305 0.54 8.84 -9.04
C VAL A 305 0.33 10.37 -9.06
N ALA A 306 0.07 10.97 -7.91
CA ALA A 306 -0.17 12.41 -7.80
C ALA A 306 1.02 13.23 -8.33
N ALA A 307 2.25 12.85 -7.96
CA ALA A 307 3.45 13.54 -8.42
C ALA A 307 3.67 13.41 -9.93
N LEU A 308 3.46 12.22 -10.49
CA LEU A 308 3.60 11.96 -11.92
C LEU A 308 2.57 12.75 -12.73
N LEU A 309 1.30 12.68 -12.35
CA LEU A 309 0.21 13.40 -13.01
C LEU A 309 0.43 14.92 -12.94
N LYS A 310 0.85 15.44 -11.77
CA LYS A 310 1.12 16.87 -11.58
C LYS A 310 2.26 17.38 -12.46
N VAL A 311 3.35 16.63 -12.58
CA VAL A 311 4.52 17.04 -13.39
C VAL A 311 4.19 17.05 -14.89
N LEU A 312 3.27 16.19 -15.32
CA LEU A 312 2.92 16.03 -16.74
C LEU A 312 1.61 16.73 -17.14
N GLU A 313 0.97 17.45 -16.21
CA GLU A 313 -0.29 18.14 -16.45
C GLU A 313 -0.12 19.26 -17.49
N GLY A 314 -0.87 19.18 -18.60
CA GLY A 314 -0.81 20.16 -19.70
C GLY A 314 0.52 20.22 -20.45
N GLN A 315 1.45 19.28 -20.22
CA GLN A 315 2.79 19.25 -20.81
C GLN A 315 2.97 18.02 -21.71
N SER A 316 3.80 18.15 -22.74
CA SER A 316 4.33 16.97 -23.44
C SER A 316 5.30 16.22 -22.54
N ILE A 317 5.29 14.89 -22.61
CA ILE A 317 6.18 14.07 -21.79
C ILE A 317 7.63 14.29 -22.24
N SER A 318 8.49 14.73 -21.32
CA SER A 318 9.90 14.96 -21.58
C SER A 318 10.79 14.35 -20.50
N ALA A 319 12.02 14.01 -20.88
CA ALA A 319 12.99 13.44 -19.95
C ALA A 319 13.26 14.34 -18.73
N ASP A 320 13.23 15.66 -18.89
CA ASP A 320 13.50 16.61 -17.80
C ASP A 320 12.33 16.69 -16.80
N LEU A 321 11.09 16.64 -17.28
CA LEU A 321 9.92 16.54 -16.42
C LEU A 321 9.94 15.24 -15.62
N LEU A 322 10.27 14.13 -16.28
CA LEU A 322 10.36 12.82 -15.63
C LEU A 322 11.52 12.73 -14.63
N LYS A 323 12.65 13.39 -14.87
CA LYS A 323 13.72 13.54 -13.87
C LYS A 323 13.25 14.33 -12.65
N THR A 324 12.35 15.30 -12.84
CA THR A 324 11.74 16.04 -11.72
C THR A 324 10.82 15.13 -10.90
N TYR A 325 9.99 14.30 -11.56
CA TYR A 325 9.22 13.25 -10.91
C TYR A 325 10.12 12.32 -10.08
N GLU A 326 11.15 11.74 -10.72
CA GLU A 326 12.08 10.81 -10.06
C GLU A 326 12.74 11.44 -8.83
N ARG A 327 13.31 12.65 -8.97
CA ARG A 327 13.99 13.35 -7.88
C ARG A 327 13.06 13.57 -6.69
N ASN A 328 11.83 14.00 -6.93
CA ASN A 328 10.87 14.30 -5.88
C ASN A 328 10.43 13.03 -5.17
N ARG A 329 10.11 11.96 -5.92
CA ARG A 329 9.56 10.75 -5.33
C ARG A 329 10.61 9.84 -4.74
N ARG A 330 11.75 9.65 -5.44
CA ARG A 330 12.80 8.74 -4.98
C ARG A 330 13.39 9.19 -3.65
N GLY A 331 13.62 10.49 -3.46
CA GLY A 331 14.10 11.06 -2.19
C GLY A 331 13.13 10.83 -1.04
N ASP A 332 11.83 11.13 -1.25
CA ASP A 332 10.76 10.96 -0.26
C ASP A 332 10.57 9.49 0.11
N ASN A 333 10.54 8.59 -0.88
CA ASN A 333 10.40 7.16 -0.66
C ASN A 333 11.60 6.55 0.08
N LEU A 334 12.84 6.99 -0.22
CA LEU A 334 14.04 6.57 0.52
C LEU A 334 14.02 7.04 1.97
N LEU A 335 13.56 8.26 2.23
CA LEU A 335 13.40 8.79 3.59
C LEU A 335 12.39 7.95 4.39
N MET A 336 11.24 7.67 3.78
CA MET A 336 10.20 6.83 4.42
C MET A 336 10.71 5.42 4.69
N GLN A 337 11.37 4.77 3.72
CA GLN A 337 11.96 3.45 3.91
C GLN A 337 13.01 3.46 5.03
N SER A 338 13.88 4.49 5.07
CA SER A 338 14.91 4.61 6.12
C SER A 338 14.29 4.81 7.50
N GLY A 339 13.19 5.55 7.59
CA GLY A 339 12.40 5.70 8.80
C GLY A 339 11.82 4.36 9.28
N MET A 340 11.21 3.59 8.38
CA MET A 340 10.68 2.26 8.71
C MET A 340 11.79 1.28 9.14
N ASP A 341 12.95 1.30 8.47
CA ASP A 341 14.10 0.49 8.86
C ASP A 341 14.66 0.89 10.23
N PHE A 342 14.68 2.18 10.54
CA PHE A 342 15.09 2.68 11.84
C PHE A 342 14.15 2.17 12.94
N PHE A 343 12.83 2.29 12.75
CA PHE A 343 11.84 1.72 13.66
C PHE A 343 12.02 0.21 13.81
N TYR A 344 12.11 -0.50 12.70
CA TYR A 344 12.32 -1.95 12.72
C TYR A 344 13.56 -2.33 13.56
N LYS A 345 14.72 -1.76 13.26
CA LYS A 345 15.98 -2.06 13.98
C LYS A 345 15.91 -1.66 15.45
N THR A 346 15.23 -0.55 15.75
CA THR A 346 15.09 -0.05 17.12
C THR A 346 14.25 -0.99 17.98
N PHE A 347 13.19 -1.58 17.44
CA PHE A 347 12.25 -2.41 18.20
C PHE A 347 12.47 -3.92 18.05
N SER A 348 13.33 -4.38 17.13
CA SER A 348 13.62 -5.81 16.89
C SER A 348 14.74 -6.38 17.78
N ASN A 349 14.95 -5.82 18.97
CA ASN A 349 15.93 -6.31 19.95
C ASN A 349 15.39 -6.24 21.38
N ASP A 350 15.96 -7.02 22.28
CA ASP A 350 15.56 -7.05 23.70
C ASP A 350 16.69 -6.55 24.63
N ILE A 351 17.51 -5.61 24.14
CA ILE A 351 18.61 -5.00 24.91
C ILE A 351 18.02 -4.07 25.96
N ALA A 352 18.12 -4.43 27.24
CA ALA A 352 17.42 -3.77 28.33
C ALA A 352 17.63 -2.22 28.41
N PRO A 353 18.83 -1.64 28.27
CA PRO A 353 19.01 -0.19 28.26
C PRO A 353 18.30 0.48 27.08
N LEU A 354 18.33 -0.11 25.88
CA LEU A 354 17.67 0.41 24.69
C LEU A 354 16.14 0.33 24.85
N LYS A 355 15.64 -0.75 25.45
CA LYS A 355 14.22 -0.95 25.75
C LYS A 355 13.68 0.13 26.68
N LEU A 356 14.42 0.44 27.75
CA LEU A 356 14.05 1.54 28.66
C LEU A 356 14.03 2.88 27.94
N LEU A 357 15.05 3.17 27.13
CA LEU A 357 15.17 4.44 26.42
C LEU A 357 14.02 4.66 25.41
N ARG A 358 13.71 3.63 24.59
CA ARG A 358 12.64 3.72 23.58
C ARG A 358 11.25 3.78 24.20
N ASN A 359 11.01 3.06 25.32
CA ASN A 359 9.75 3.17 26.05
C ASN A 359 9.58 4.56 26.71
N ALA A 360 10.65 5.13 27.28
CA ALA A 360 10.65 6.51 27.75
C ALA A 360 10.38 7.50 26.61
N ALA A 361 10.97 7.27 25.43
CA ALA A 361 10.72 8.10 24.25
C ALA A 361 9.26 8.01 23.76
N LEU A 362 8.64 6.82 23.71
CA LEU A 362 7.22 6.66 23.38
C LEU A 362 6.32 7.41 24.37
N LYS A 363 6.58 7.27 25.68
CA LYS A 363 5.82 7.97 26.73
C LYS A 363 5.99 9.50 26.67
N LEU A 364 7.19 9.96 26.31
CA LEU A 364 7.46 11.38 26.12
C LEU A 364 6.78 11.91 24.86
N ALA A 365 6.83 11.15 23.76
CA ALA A 365 6.19 11.50 22.50
C ALA A 365 4.68 11.74 22.65
N ASP A 366 4.01 10.97 23.51
CA ASP A 366 2.59 11.16 23.79
C ASP A 366 2.29 12.54 24.42
N LYS A 367 3.25 13.13 25.16
CA LYS A 367 3.13 14.41 25.83
C LYS A 367 3.63 15.61 25.02
N THR A 368 4.27 15.39 23.86
CA THR A 368 4.88 16.46 23.05
C THR A 368 3.93 17.07 22.01
N GLY A 369 2.72 17.45 22.40
CA GLY A 369 1.65 18.03 21.58
C GLY A 369 1.99 18.46 20.13
N PRO A 370 2.74 19.55 19.89
CA PRO A 370 3.01 20.03 18.52
C PRO A 370 3.86 19.08 17.69
N ILE A 371 4.86 18.42 18.28
CA ILE A 371 5.74 17.49 17.57
C ILE A 371 4.94 16.23 17.19
N LYS A 372 4.16 15.69 18.13
CA LYS A 372 3.26 14.57 17.92
C LYS A 372 2.29 14.84 16.77
N GLN A 373 1.64 16.01 16.75
CA GLN A 373 0.74 16.43 15.68
C GLN A 373 1.47 16.53 14.34
N GLN A 374 2.70 17.02 14.30
CA GLN A 374 3.47 17.12 13.07
C GLN A 374 3.87 15.76 12.49
N VAL A 375 4.25 14.81 13.37
CA VAL A 375 4.51 13.42 12.98
C VAL A 375 3.25 12.76 12.42
N LEU A 376 2.10 12.96 13.10
CA LEU A 376 0.82 12.44 12.65
C LEU A 376 0.41 13.04 11.30
N LYS A 377 0.50 14.37 11.13
CA LYS A 377 0.23 15.04 9.86
C LYS A 377 1.08 14.48 8.73
N TYR A 378 2.37 14.25 8.98
CA TYR A 378 3.27 13.64 8.00
C TYR A 378 2.83 12.21 7.64
N ALA A 379 2.47 11.39 8.64
CA ALA A 379 1.99 10.02 8.43
C ALA A 379 0.69 9.99 7.62
N LEU A 380 -0.22 10.94 7.84
CA LEU A 380 -1.49 11.08 7.13
C LEU A 380 -1.36 11.80 5.77
N GLY A 381 -0.19 12.32 5.44
CA GLY A 381 0.05 13.06 4.20
C GLY A 381 -0.57 14.46 4.16
N LEU A 382 -0.88 15.06 5.32
CA LEU A 382 -1.50 16.38 5.50
C LEU A 382 -0.46 17.52 5.48
N LYS A 383 0.56 17.45 4.63
CA LYS A 383 1.56 18.51 4.45
C LYS A 383 1.32 19.27 3.19
#